data_2d7cf5cc8dca1f2f797c4e52cf0398ee
#
_entry.id   2d7cf5cc8dca1f2f797c4e52cf0398ee
#
_cell.length_a   1.000
_cell.length_b   1.000
_cell.length_c   1.000
_cell.angle_alpha   90.00
_cell.angle_beta   90.00
_cell.angle_gamma   90.00
#
_symmetry.space_group_name_H-M   'P 1'
#
loop_
_entity.id
_entity.type
_entity.pdbx_description
1 polymer ?
#
loop_
_entity_poly.entity_id
_entity_poly.type
_entity_poly.pdbx_seq_one_letter_code
_entity_poly.pdbx_strand_id
1 'polypeptide(L)'
;LFAPEHGVRGDVAAGVTVENTVDPVTGIPVYSLYRKNSKRLTDEMLAEVDIIVFDIQDVGSRYYTYLYTMLYAMESCAAAGIPFVVLDRPNPLGGEKVEGNIVHKDYLSFVSGFPLCMRYGLTIGEFAMMANETLHPRADLTVIRCSGRKRSMQWPDTGLSWVMPSPNLPPSIQHYSTAVPVYSKGPIFLKAGEQHCPLN
;
A
#
# COMPACT_ATOMS: atom_id res chain seq x y z
N LEU A 1 -8.25 -8.89 -13.11
CA LEU A 1 -7.97 -8.30 -11.79
C LEU A 1 -6.55 -8.65 -11.34
N PHE A 2 -5.93 -7.79 -10.51
CA PHE A 2 -4.61 -8.03 -9.91
C PHE A 2 -4.76 -8.08 -8.39
N ALA A 3 -4.37 -9.22 -7.79
CA ALA A 3 -4.53 -9.49 -6.36
C ALA A 3 -3.23 -9.19 -5.60
N PRO A 4 -3.23 -8.25 -4.62
CA PRO A 4 -2.10 -8.04 -3.72
C PRO A 4 -2.02 -9.16 -2.66
N GLU A 5 -1.16 -9.02 -1.66
CA GLU A 5 -1.22 -9.81 -0.43
C GLU A 5 -2.66 -9.78 0.14
N HIS A 6 -3.11 -10.85 0.73
CA HIS A 6 -4.48 -11.11 1.19
C HIS A 6 -5.52 -11.38 0.08
N GLY A 7 -5.14 -11.36 -1.21
CA GLY A 7 -6.06 -11.59 -2.32
C GLY A 7 -7.01 -10.43 -2.61
N VAL A 8 -7.87 -10.56 -3.63
CA VAL A 8 -8.84 -9.51 -4.01
C VAL A 8 -9.97 -9.32 -3.00
N ARG A 9 -10.17 -10.27 -2.08
CA ARG A 9 -11.22 -10.25 -1.05
C ARG A 9 -10.69 -9.86 0.34
N GLY A 10 -9.37 -9.78 0.52
CA GLY A 10 -8.73 -9.45 1.80
C GLY A 10 -8.85 -10.57 2.85
N ASP A 11 -9.10 -11.80 2.46
CA ASP A 11 -9.39 -12.94 3.34
C ASP A 11 -8.25 -13.95 3.47
N VAL A 12 -7.21 -13.81 2.68
CA VAL A 12 -6.02 -14.68 2.76
C VAL A 12 -5.10 -14.22 3.90
N ALA A 13 -4.59 -15.17 4.69
CA ALA A 13 -3.68 -14.86 5.80
C ALA A 13 -2.38 -14.18 5.33
N ALA A 14 -1.77 -13.36 6.21
CA ALA A 14 -0.53 -12.66 5.91
C ALA A 14 0.62 -13.64 5.59
N GLY A 15 1.43 -13.31 4.58
CA GLY A 15 2.57 -14.10 4.15
C GLY A 15 2.24 -15.33 3.31
N VAL A 16 0.97 -15.67 3.15
CA VAL A 16 0.55 -16.78 2.30
C VAL A 16 0.57 -16.38 0.83
N THR A 17 1.21 -17.17 0.00
CA THR A 17 1.26 -16.99 -1.46
C THR A 17 -0.15 -17.08 -2.03
N VAL A 18 -0.50 -16.15 -2.90
CA VAL A 18 -1.78 -16.14 -3.61
C VAL A 18 -1.52 -16.70 -5.02
N GLU A 19 -2.30 -17.66 -5.44
CA GLU A 19 -2.25 -18.22 -6.80
C GLU A 19 -3.19 -17.48 -7.75
N ASN A 20 -2.91 -17.59 -9.06
CA ASN A 20 -3.82 -17.10 -10.08
C ASN A 20 -5.13 -17.88 -10.03
N THR A 21 -6.25 -17.20 -10.20
CA THR A 21 -7.59 -17.82 -10.13
C THR A 21 -8.55 -17.08 -11.07
N VAL A 22 -9.82 -17.45 -11.01
CA VAL A 22 -10.93 -16.75 -11.66
C VAL A 22 -11.89 -16.32 -10.56
N ASP A 23 -12.30 -15.06 -10.56
CA ASP A 23 -13.32 -14.60 -9.59
C ASP A 23 -14.65 -15.32 -9.85
N PRO A 24 -15.16 -16.10 -8.88
CA PRO A 24 -16.34 -16.96 -9.11
C PRO A 24 -17.63 -16.17 -9.31
N VAL A 25 -17.66 -14.89 -8.96
CA VAL A 25 -18.82 -14.03 -9.10
C VAL A 25 -18.88 -13.37 -10.48
N THR A 26 -17.72 -12.91 -10.97
CA THR A 26 -17.65 -12.11 -12.20
C THR A 26 -17.11 -12.89 -13.40
N GLY A 27 -16.45 -14.04 -13.17
CA GLY A 27 -15.73 -14.79 -14.21
C GLY A 27 -14.45 -14.12 -14.70
N ILE A 28 -13.99 -13.03 -14.04
CA ILE A 28 -12.80 -12.29 -14.46
C ILE A 28 -11.54 -12.99 -13.97
N PRO A 29 -10.50 -13.15 -14.82
CA PRO A 29 -9.20 -13.66 -14.38
C PRO A 29 -8.59 -12.80 -13.27
N VAL A 30 -8.00 -13.45 -12.27
CA VAL A 30 -7.30 -12.83 -11.13
C VAL A 30 -5.85 -13.28 -11.14
N TYR A 31 -4.96 -12.34 -11.42
CA TYR A 31 -3.52 -12.54 -11.41
C TYR A 31 -2.94 -12.13 -10.05
N SER A 32 -2.17 -13.01 -9.44
CA SER A 32 -1.52 -12.73 -8.17
C SER A 32 -0.32 -11.80 -8.35
N LEU A 33 -0.27 -10.73 -7.54
CA LEU A 33 0.91 -9.89 -7.32
C LEU A 33 1.66 -10.28 -6.03
N TYR A 34 1.22 -11.36 -5.34
CA TYR A 34 1.88 -11.88 -4.14
C TYR A 34 2.37 -13.30 -4.36
N ARG A 35 3.22 -13.47 -5.39
CA ARG A 35 3.84 -14.76 -5.75
C ARG A 35 5.14 -14.98 -4.99
N LYS A 36 5.56 -16.22 -4.86
CA LYS A 36 6.81 -16.60 -4.19
C LYS A 36 8.03 -15.86 -4.74
N ASN A 37 8.15 -15.79 -6.07
CA ASN A 37 9.36 -15.34 -6.75
C ASN A 37 9.27 -13.88 -7.25
N SER A 38 8.10 -13.26 -7.26
CA SER A 38 7.92 -11.88 -7.75
C SER A 38 6.67 -11.23 -7.17
N LYS A 39 6.79 -9.93 -6.94
CA LYS A 39 5.68 -9.05 -6.53
C LYS A 39 5.35 -8.01 -7.61
N ARG A 40 5.87 -8.18 -8.84
CA ARG A 40 5.74 -7.24 -9.96
C ARG A 40 4.75 -7.76 -10.99
N LEU A 41 4.18 -6.85 -11.78
CA LEU A 41 3.47 -7.20 -12.99
C LEU A 41 4.45 -7.80 -13.99
N THR A 42 4.04 -8.82 -14.73
CA THR A 42 4.80 -9.41 -15.83
C THR A 42 4.37 -8.79 -17.16
N ASP A 43 5.20 -8.96 -18.20
CA ASP A 43 4.89 -8.45 -19.54
C ASP A 43 3.60 -9.09 -20.09
N GLU A 44 3.34 -10.38 -19.78
CA GLU A 44 2.11 -11.07 -20.19
C GLU A 44 0.87 -10.46 -19.50
N MET A 45 0.97 -10.08 -18.23
CA MET A 45 -0.12 -9.41 -17.49
C MET A 45 -0.38 -8.02 -18.05
N LEU A 46 0.67 -7.30 -18.43
CA LEU A 46 0.59 -5.96 -18.98
C LEU A 46 0.06 -5.94 -20.41
N ALA A 47 0.32 -6.99 -21.19
CA ALA A 47 -0.18 -7.12 -22.56
C ALA A 47 -1.72 -7.24 -22.64
N GLU A 48 -2.39 -7.57 -21.53
CA GLU A 48 -3.84 -7.73 -21.47
C GLU A 48 -4.60 -6.45 -21.06
N VAL A 49 -3.88 -5.34 -20.82
CA VAL A 49 -4.49 -4.11 -20.28
C VAL A 49 -3.96 -2.85 -20.96
N ASP A 50 -4.83 -1.88 -21.12
CA ASP A 50 -4.48 -0.57 -21.66
C ASP A 50 -4.17 0.45 -20.55
N ILE A 51 -4.63 0.19 -19.34
CA ILE A 51 -4.50 1.05 -18.16
C ILE A 51 -4.58 0.22 -16.88
N ILE A 52 -3.83 0.60 -15.86
CA ILE A 52 -3.96 0.03 -14.51
C ILE A 52 -4.63 1.05 -13.58
N VAL A 53 -5.66 0.61 -12.86
CA VAL A 53 -6.34 1.41 -11.84
C VAL A 53 -6.07 0.78 -10.47
N PHE A 54 -5.48 1.57 -9.57
CA PHE A 54 -5.23 1.18 -8.19
C PHE A 54 -6.32 1.77 -7.28
N ASP A 55 -7.16 0.91 -6.72
CA ASP A 55 -8.28 1.27 -5.82
C ASP A 55 -8.26 0.37 -4.57
N ILE A 56 -7.24 0.54 -3.73
CA ILE A 56 -7.06 -0.29 -2.53
C ILE A 56 -6.85 0.61 -1.31
N GLN A 57 -7.48 0.25 -0.16
CA GLN A 57 -7.33 0.96 1.10
C GLN A 57 -6.03 0.57 1.79
N ASP A 58 -5.13 1.53 1.97
CA ASP A 58 -3.95 1.41 2.82
C ASP A 58 -4.27 1.74 4.29
N VAL A 59 -3.35 1.44 5.20
CA VAL A 59 -3.57 1.56 6.66
C VAL A 59 -2.72 2.63 7.35
N GLY A 60 -1.91 3.37 6.60
CA GLY A 60 -1.08 4.48 7.12
C GLY A 60 0.20 4.02 7.82
N SER A 61 0.57 2.75 7.70
CA SER A 61 1.79 2.17 8.28
C SER A 61 2.74 1.67 7.21
N ARG A 62 4.02 2.05 7.30
CA ARG A 62 5.09 1.63 6.39
C ARG A 62 5.20 0.12 6.20
N TYR A 63 4.82 -0.66 7.19
CA TYR A 63 4.94 -2.11 7.14
C TYR A 63 3.85 -2.80 6.33
N TYR A 64 2.81 -2.07 5.94
CA TYR A 64 1.70 -2.61 5.18
C TYR A 64 2.04 -2.65 3.69
N THR A 65 1.89 -3.81 3.06
CA THR A 65 2.50 -4.11 1.76
C THR A 65 1.82 -3.45 0.56
N TYR A 66 0.64 -2.87 0.72
CA TYR A 66 -0.10 -2.28 -0.41
C TYR A 66 0.59 -1.07 -1.02
N LEU A 67 1.32 -0.28 -0.22
CA LEU A 67 2.20 0.78 -0.75
C LEU A 67 3.21 0.23 -1.76
N TYR A 68 3.83 -0.90 -1.45
CA TYR A 68 4.89 -1.47 -2.28
C TYR A 68 4.33 -2.27 -3.44
N THR A 69 3.14 -2.87 -3.29
CA THR A 69 2.40 -3.44 -4.43
C THR A 69 2.10 -2.35 -5.46
N MET A 70 1.64 -1.17 -5.01
CA MET A 70 1.42 -0.01 -5.90
C MET A 70 2.73 0.47 -6.53
N LEU A 71 3.79 0.66 -5.75
CA LEU A 71 5.09 1.12 -6.25
C LEU A 71 5.63 0.19 -7.34
N TYR A 72 5.62 -1.12 -7.10
CA TYR A 72 6.10 -2.11 -8.07
C TYR A 72 5.22 -2.19 -9.32
N ALA A 73 3.90 -1.97 -9.17
CA ALA A 73 3.00 -1.87 -10.32
C ALA A 73 3.30 -0.60 -11.13
N MET A 74 3.52 0.54 -10.48
CA MET A 74 3.92 1.79 -11.14
C MET A 74 5.25 1.63 -11.91
N GLU A 75 6.26 0.98 -11.31
CA GLU A 75 7.54 0.69 -11.97
C GLU A 75 7.36 -0.19 -13.21
N SER A 76 6.53 -1.24 -13.11
CA SER A 76 6.24 -2.13 -14.24
C SER A 76 5.49 -1.40 -15.36
N CYS A 77 4.49 -0.58 -15.01
CA CYS A 77 3.73 0.24 -15.97
C CYS A 77 4.61 1.28 -16.65
N ALA A 78 5.50 1.94 -15.90
CA ALA A 78 6.45 2.92 -16.44
C ALA A 78 7.37 2.30 -17.50
N ALA A 79 7.88 1.09 -17.23
CA ALA A 79 8.74 0.36 -18.17
C ALA A 79 8.00 -0.05 -19.45
N ALA A 80 6.70 -0.37 -19.32
CA ALA A 80 5.86 -0.80 -20.45
C ALA A 80 5.13 0.35 -21.17
N GLY A 81 5.20 1.59 -20.64
CA GLY A 81 4.47 2.75 -21.20
C GLY A 81 2.95 2.68 -20.97
N ILE A 82 2.49 1.97 -19.95
CA ILE A 82 1.08 1.82 -19.62
C ILE A 82 0.68 2.88 -18.57
N PRO A 83 -0.40 3.66 -18.79
CA PRO A 83 -0.91 4.63 -17.83
C PRO A 83 -1.31 3.97 -16.50
N PHE A 84 -1.02 4.67 -15.39
CA PHE A 84 -1.35 4.22 -14.04
C PHE A 84 -2.24 5.24 -13.32
N VAL A 85 -3.40 4.81 -12.87
CA VAL A 85 -4.37 5.67 -12.17
C VAL A 85 -4.48 5.22 -10.72
N VAL A 86 -4.39 6.16 -9.79
CA VAL A 86 -4.64 5.93 -8.37
C VAL A 86 -5.94 6.63 -7.98
N LEU A 87 -6.91 5.86 -7.51
CA LEU A 87 -8.08 6.39 -6.82
C LEU A 87 -7.70 6.62 -5.36
N ASP A 88 -7.43 7.87 -5.00
CA ASP A 88 -6.91 8.21 -3.68
C ASP A 88 -7.92 7.90 -2.57
N ARG A 89 -7.41 7.43 -1.43
CA ARG A 89 -8.19 7.05 -0.26
C ARG A 89 -7.65 7.72 1.00
N PRO A 90 -8.52 8.03 1.99
CA PRO A 90 -8.07 8.62 3.26
C PRO A 90 -7.06 7.71 3.96
N ASN A 91 -5.99 8.31 4.51
CA ASN A 91 -5.14 7.61 5.46
C ASN A 91 -5.92 7.46 6.77
N PRO A 92 -6.15 6.24 7.27
CA PRO A 92 -6.98 6.03 8.47
C PRO A 92 -6.36 6.60 9.74
N LEU A 93 -5.05 6.84 9.76
CA LEU A 93 -4.34 7.44 10.88
C LEU A 93 -4.24 8.98 10.78
N GLY A 94 -4.86 9.57 9.76
CA GLY A 94 -4.73 11.00 9.45
C GLY A 94 -3.40 11.36 8.80
N GLY A 95 -3.18 12.66 8.57
CA GLY A 95 -2.01 13.17 7.86
C GLY A 95 -1.20 14.21 8.62
N GLU A 96 -1.54 14.53 9.88
CA GLU A 96 -0.82 15.54 10.67
C GLU A 96 0.40 14.98 11.42
N LYS A 97 0.34 13.69 11.79
CA LYS A 97 1.41 13.05 12.56
C LYS A 97 2.26 12.16 11.67
N VAL A 98 3.56 12.36 11.75
CA VAL A 98 4.59 11.49 11.18
C VAL A 98 5.42 10.96 12.35
N GLU A 99 5.53 9.63 12.50
CA GLU A 99 6.09 9.01 13.70
C GLU A 99 7.00 7.82 13.33
N GLY A 100 7.99 7.58 14.17
CA GLY A 100 8.96 6.50 14.03
C GLY A 100 10.12 6.84 13.10
N ASN A 101 11.09 5.94 13.01
CA ASN A 101 12.29 6.11 12.20
C ASN A 101 12.02 5.91 10.71
N ILE A 102 12.81 6.57 9.86
CA ILE A 102 12.94 6.25 8.44
C ILE A 102 13.70 4.93 8.31
N VAL A 103 13.27 4.07 7.38
CA VAL A 103 14.01 2.83 7.08
C VAL A 103 15.36 3.16 6.46
N HIS A 104 16.43 2.55 7.00
CA HIS A 104 17.75 2.68 6.41
C HIS A 104 17.84 1.90 5.08
N LYS A 105 18.58 2.44 4.11
CA LYS A 105 18.71 1.85 2.76
C LYS A 105 19.13 0.38 2.74
N ASP A 106 19.93 -0.05 3.70
CA ASP A 106 20.44 -1.43 3.79
C ASP A 106 19.38 -2.43 4.32
N TYR A 107 18.22 -1.92 4.78
CA TYR A 107 17.10 -2.72 5.29
C TYR A 107 15.84 -2.59 4.44
N LEU A 108 15.96 -2.07 3.22
CA LEU A 108 14.84 -2.02 2.29
C LEU A 108 14.40 -3.44 1.93
N SER A 109 13.10 -3.65 1.93
CA SER A 109 12.47 -4.95 1.63
C SER A 109 11.04 -4.72 1.15
N PHE A 110 10.33 -5.80 0.79
CA PHE A 110 8.92 -5.67 0.38
C PHE A 110 8.00 -5.13 1.49
N VAL A 111 8.36 -5.20 2.75
CA VAL A 111 7.61 -4.62 3.89
C VAL A 111 8.17 -3.26 4.33
N SER A 112 9.10 -2.70 3.59
CA SER A 112 9.72 -1.38 3.81
C SER A 112 10.50 -0.96 2.55
N GLY A 113 9.87 -0.99 1.39
CA GLY A 113 10.51 -0.79 0.08
C GLY A 113 10.77 0.66 -0.31
N PHE A 114 10.47 1.62 0.57
CA PHE A 114 10.67 3.04 0.34
C PHE A 114 11.10 3.74 1.64
N PRO A 115 11.94 4.79 1.60
CA PRO A 115 12.42 5.50 2.80
C PRO A 115 11.32 6.34 3.44
N LEU A 116 10.43 5.70 4.20
CA LEU A 116 9.33 6.31 4.94
C LEU A 116 9.52 6.14 6.45
N CYS A 117 8.90 7.03 7.22
CA CYS A 117 8.65 6.83 8.66
C CYS A 117 7.63 5.71 8.88
N MET A 118 7.59 5.15 10.09
CA MET A 118 6.66 4.07 10.45
C MET A 118 5.20 4.48 10.24
N ARG A 119 4.82 5.67 10.73
CA ARG A 119 3.59 6.37 10.40
C ARG A 119 3.97 7.51 9.46
N TYR A 120 3.58 7.44 8.22
CA TYR A 120 4.10 8.33 7.18
C TYR A 120 3.19 9.53 6.86
N GLY A 121 1.94 9.56 7.35
CA GLY A 121 1.05 10.72 7.26
C GLY A 121 0.56 11.12 5.86
N LEU A 122 0.83 10.32 4.83
CA LEU A 122 0.39 10.57 3.46
C LEU A 122 -0.85 9.73 3.13
N THR A 123 -1.66 10.17 2.17
CA THR A 123 -2.59 9.27 1.48
C THR A 123 -1.84 8.39 0.51
N ILE A 124 -2.51 7.35 -0.02
CA ILE A 124 -1.92 6.47 -1.04
C ILE A 124 -1.60 7.24 -2.33
N GLY A 125 -2.43 8.21 -2.71
CA GLY A 125 -2.19 9.08 -3.86
C GLY A 125 -1.05 10.08 -3.63
N GLU A 126 -0.94 10.66 -2.43
CA GLU A 126 0.20 11.51 -2.05
C GLU A 126 1.51 10.71 -2.08
N PHE A 127 1.50 9.47 -1.59
CA PHE A 127 2.65 8.58 -1.68
C PHE A 127 2.99 8.23 -3.14
N ALA A 128 2.00 7.93 -3.98
CA ALA A 128 2.23 7.64 -5.40
C ALA A 128 2.92 8.80 -6.12
N MET A 129 2.45 10.03 -5.90
CA MET A 129 3.08 11.23 -6.48
C MET A 129 4.53 11.39 -6.03
N MET A 130 4.79 11.27 -4.71
CA MET A 130 6.14 11.37 -4.15
C MET A 130 7.07 10.28 -4.69
N ALA A 131 6.60 9.03 -4.72
CA ALA A 131 7.39 7.90 -5.21
C ALA A 131 7.69 8.03 -6.71
N ASN A 132 6.75 8.52 -7.52
CA ASN A 132 6.92 8.72 -8.96
C ASN A 132 8.06 9.68 -9.30
N GLU A 133 8.34 10.68 -8.44
CA GLU A 133 9.49 11.57 -8.61
C GLU A 133 10.83 10.84 -8.56
N THR A 134 10.89 9.66 -7.97
CA THR A 134 12.10 8.84 -7.84
C THR A 134 12.23 7.77 -8.91
N LEU A 135 11.19 7.52 -9.70
CA LEU A 135 11.20 6.51 -10.76
C LEU A 135 11.90 6.98 -12.03
N HIS A 136 12.61 6.08 -12.69
CA HIS A 136 13.27 6.30 -13.96
C HIS A 136 13.12 5.06 -14.87
N PRO A 137 12.24 5.05 -15.88
CA PRO A 137 11.34 6.15 -16.27
C PRO A 137 10.25 6.40 -15.23
N ARG A 138 9.70 7.62 -15.21
CA ARG A 138 8.50 7.94 -14.42
C ARG A 138 7.28 7.25 -15.03
N ALA A 139 6.36 6.83 -14.18
CA ALA A 139 5.06 6.36 -14.61
C ALA A 139 4.21 7.53 -15.18
N ASP A 140 3.40 7.25 -16.20
CA ASP A 140 2.31 8.12 -16.61
C ASP A 140 1.19 8.02 -15.56
N LEU A 141 1.33 8.82 -14.50
CA LEU A 141 0.54 8.73 -13.27
C LEU A 141 -0.57 9.78 -13.24
N THR A 142 -1.80 9.31 -13.07
CA THR A 142 -2.95 10.15 -12.72
C THR A 142 -3.46 9.81 -11.33
N VAL A 143 -3.61 10.81 -10.45
CA VAL A 143 -4.18 10.65 -9.11
C VAL A 143 -5.53 11.35 -9.03
N ILE A 144 -6.59 10.57 -8.81
CA ILE A 144 -7.93 11.07 -8.53
C ILE A 144 -8.03 11.30 -7.03
N ARG A 145 -7.99 12.57 -6.60
CA ARG A 145 -7.89 12.96 -5.19
C ARG A 145 -9.18 12.72 -4.43
N CYS A 146 -9.07 12.36 -3.13
CA CYS A 146 -10.20 12.31 -2.21
C CYS A 146 -10.89 13.67 -2.12
N SER A 147 -12.22 13.71 -2.28
CA SER A 147 -13.03 14.89 -2.05
C SER A 147 -13.34 15.06 -0.55
N GLY A 148 -13.31 16.30 -0.05
CA GLY A 148 -13.70 16.65 1.32
C GLY A 148 -12.74 16.20 2.44
N ARG A 149 -11.64 15.52 2.12
CA ARG A 149 -10.64 15.10 3.11
C ARG A 149 -9.86 16.31 3.65
N LYS A 150 -9.60 16.28 4.98
CA LYS A 150 -8.65 17.16 5.68
C LYS A 150 -7.55 16.31 6.31
N ARG A 151 -6.33 16.86 6.47
CA ARG A 151 -5.20 16.14 7.09
C ARG A 151 -5.47 15.73 8.54
N SER A 152 -6.26 16.51 9.27
CA SER A 152 -6.65 16.21 10.66
C SER A 152 -7.60 15.02 10.78
N MET A 153 -8.31 14.64 9.71
CA MET A 153 -9.28 13.54 9.75
C MET A 153 -8.60 12.20 9.92
N GLN A 154 -9.05 11.45 10.90
CA GLN A 154 -8.83 10.01 11.05
C GLN A 154 -10.01 9.23 10.46
N TRP A 155 -9.93 7.89 10.44
CA TRP A 155 -10.97 7.09 9.80
C TRP A 155 -12.39 7.35 10.32
N PRO A 156 -12.65 7.43 11.65
CA PRO A 156 -13.99 7.71 12.16
C PRO A 156 -14.58 9.04 11.67
N ASP A 157 -13.72 10.04 11.43
CA ASP A 157 -14.16 11.37 10.98
C ASP A 157 -14.63 11.37 9.52
N THR A 158 -14.30 10.34 8.76
CA THR A 158 -14.70 10.22 7.35
C THR A 158 -16.15 9.79 7.16
N GLY A 159 -16.76 9.17 8.17
CA GLY A 159 -18.08 8.54 8.08
C GLY A 159 -18.13 7.29 7.20
N LEU A 160 -17.00 6.82 6.68
CA LEU A 160 -16.93 5.63 5.82
C LEU A 160 -16.91 4.35 6.66
N SER A 161 -17.58 3.30 6.15
CA SER A 161 -17.52 1.97 6.74
C SER A 161 -16.12 1.38 6.58
N TRP A 162 -15.59 0.77 7.66
CA TRP A 162 -14.33 0.05 7.59
C TRP A 162 -14.53 -1.33 6.96
N VAL A 163 -13.91 -1.54 5.81
CA VAL A 163 -13.75 -2.86 5.22
C VAL A 163 -12.32 -3.32 5.54
N MET A 164 -12.20 -4.47 6.22
CA MET A 164 -10.90 -4.98 6.62
C MET A 164 -10.01 -5.28 5.41
N PRO A 165 -8.88 -4.57 5.23
CA PRO A 165 -7.98 -4.86 4.12
C PRO A 165 -7.10 -6.07 4.38
N SER A 166 -7.15 -6.63 5.60
CA SER A 166 -6.46 -7.84 6.04
C SER A 166 -7.23 -8.49 7.18
N PRO A 167 -7.23 -9.84 7.30
CA PRO A 167 -7.84 -10.56 8.43
C PRO A 167 -7.28 -10.12 9.80
N ASN A 168 -6.08 -9.54 9.82
CA ASN A 168 -5.39 -9.09 11.03
C ASN A 168 -5.67 -7.63 11.41
N LEU A 169 -6.56 -6.95 10.69
CA LEU A 169 -6.89 -5.53 10.87
C LEU A 169 -8.38 -5.34 11.19
N PRO A 170 -8.84 -5.75 12.39
CA PRO A 170 -10.26 -5.67 12.75
C PRO A 170 -10.74 -4.22 12.90
N PRO A 171 -12.07 -3.97 12.90
CA PRO A 171 -12.65 -2.64 13.05
C PRO A 171 -12.20 -1.87 14.29
N SER A 172 -11.77 -2.55 15.35
CA SER A 172 -11.22 -1.93 16.56
C SER A 172 -9.95 -1.11 16.32
N ILE A 173 -9.23 -1.35 15.21
CA ILE A 173 -8.07 -0.53 14.77
C ILE A 173 -8.45 0.91 14.47
N GLN A 174 -9.70 1.19 14.14
CA GLN A 174 -10.19 2.57 13.93
C GLN A 174 -9.94 3.50 15.13
N HIS A 175 -9.81 2.93 16.33
CA HIS A 175 -9.59 3.67 17.56
C HIS A 175 -8.12 3.78 17.98
N TYR A 176 -7.19 3.15 17.26
CA TYR A 176 -5.77 3.25 17.58
C TYR A 176 -5.16 4.50 16.91
N SER A 177 -4.89 5.50 17.72
CA SER A 177 -4.09 6.68 17.34
C SER A 177 -2.62 6.33 17.01
N THR A 178 -2.24 5.05 17.14
CA THR A 178 -0.90 4.54 16.87
C THR A 178 -0.99 3.17 16.19
N ALA A 179 -0.66 3.09 14.90
CA ALA A 179 -0.56 1.82 14.16
C ALA A 179 0.60 0.93 14.65
N VAL A 180 1.48 1.48 15.47
CA VAL A 180 2.71 0.85 15.97
C VAL A 180 2.47 -0.38 16.85
N PRO A 181 1.45 -0.45 17.77
CA PRO A 181 1.28 -1.61 18.62
C PRO A 181 0.81 -2.88 17.90
N VAL A 182 0.14 -2.76 16.76
CA VAL A 182 -0.40 -3.92 16.04
C VAL A 182 0.72 -4.78 15.43
N TYR A 183 1.79 -4.14 15.02
CA TYR A 183 2.95 -4.82 14.45
C TYR A 183 4.06 -5.12 15.47
N SER A 184 4.00 -4.53 16.67
CA SER A 184 5.03 -4.72 17.71
C SER A 184 4.94 -6.05 18.46
N LYS A 185 3.91 -6.87 18.24
CA LYS A 185 3.73 -8.17 18.89
C LYS A 185 4.39 -9.35 18.16
N GLY A 186 5.10 -9.12 17.05
CA GLY A 186 5.86 -10.15 16.35
C GLY A 186 7.36 -10.04 16.59
N PRO A 187 8.13 -11.15 16.53
CA PRO A 187 9.57 -11.18 16.84
C PRO A 187 10.46 -10.40 15.85
N ILE A 188 9.89 -9.78 14.82
CA ILE A 188 10.64 -9.07 13.75
C ILE A 188 11.07 -7.65 14.18
N PHE A 189 10.53 -7.09 15.26
CA PHE A 189 10.67 -5.65 15.57
C PHE A 189 11.73 -5.28 16.61
N LEU A 190 12.46 -6.22 17.17
CA LEU A 190 13.41 -5.97 18.28
C LEU A 190 14.82 -5.55 17.85
N LYS A 191 15.08 -5.24 16.56
CA LYS A 191 16.41 -4.83 16.09
C LYS A 191 16.53 -3.46 15.41
N ALA A 192 15.48 -2.65 15.36
CA ALA A 192 15.61 -1.27 14.87
C ALA A 192 15.93 -0.34 16.04
N GLY A 193 17.20 0.04 16.16
CA GLY A 193 17.67 1.01 17.13
C GLY A 193 16.94 2.35 16.99
N GLU A 194 16.75 3.01 18.12
CA GLU A 194 16.12 4.32 18.26
C GLU A 194 16.85 5.38 17.42
N GLN A 195 16.24 5.74 16.29
CA GLN A 195 16.59 6.98 15.59
C GLN A 195 15.31 7.80 15.41
N HIS A 196 15.27 8.95 16.05
CA HIS A 196 14.21 9.92 15.89
C HIS A 196 14.20 10.47 14.46
N CYS A 197 13.02 10.59 13.87
CA CYS A 197 12.82 11.30 12.60
C CYS A 197 13.09 12.80 12.87
N PRO A 198 14.09 13.44 12.26
CA PRO A 198 14.27 14.87 12.42
C PRO A 198 13.10 15.57 11.70
N LEU A 199 12.30 16.30 12.48
CA LEU A 199 11.33 17.25 11.95
C LEU A 199 12.11 18.52 11.56
N ASN A 200 12.22 18.79 10.28
CA ASN A 200 12.42 20.11 9.70
C ASN A 200 11.26 20.43 8.80
#